data_03e6c5a25dc6833135e7862dc3b294c1
#
_entry.id   03e6c5a25dc6833135e7862dc3b294c1
#
_cell.length_a   1.000
_cell.length_b   1.000
_cell.length_c   1.000
_cell.angle_alpha   90.00
_cell.angle_beta   90.00
_cell.angle_gamma   90.00
#
_symmetry.space_group_name_H-M   'P 1'
#
loop_
_entity.id
_entity.type
_entity.pdbx_description
1 polymer ?
#
loop_
_entity_poly.entity_id
_entity_poly.type
_entity_poly.pdbx_seq_one_letter_code
_entity_poly.pdbx_strand_id
1 'polypeptide(L)'
;MKTNILLFLFVGLFAHAAVGATEAPTDKPTTPPAARVGIYDSRVVAYAYFWSAPQQQMAKERMAAAKTAKAAGDQATYAAIAQEMKERQSRSHLQVFSTAPIDEAMAVLNDRLPQLAAQAGVGKFVSKWDEAALQKFPEDARVEVTDLLVQEFKLPEPQKKMLEGFKRATPLPLDEARRLDAAGKL
;
A
#
# COMPACT_ATOMS: atom_id res chain seq x y z
N MET A 1 -18.57 -57.93 -29.52
CA MET A 1 -19.11 -59.07 -28.74
C MET A 1 -19.93 -58.51 -27.60
N LYS A 2 -21.25 -58.78 -27.69
CA LYS A 2 -22.23 -59.12 -26.64
C LYS A 2 -22.29 -58.15 -25.43
N THR A 3 -23.21 -57.19 -25.41
CA THR A 3 -24.61 -57.30 -24.88
C THR A 3 -24.68 -57.80 -23.44
N ASN A 4 -25.12 -56.94 -22.49
CA ASN A 4 -26.23 -57.31 -21.63
C ASN A 4 -26.88 -56.08 -20.98
N ILE A 5 -28.12 -55.87 -21.36
CA ILE A 5 -29.16 -55.02 -20.78
C ILE A 5 -29.67 -55.75 -19.55
N LEU A 6 -29.81 -55.05 -18.40
CA LEU A 6 -30.70 -55.53 -17.36
C LEU A 6 -31.60 -54.38 -16.88
N LEU A 7 -32.86 -54.50 -17.33
CA LEU A 7 -34.02 -53.72 -17.00
C LEU A 7 -34.59 -54.25 -15.67
N PHE A 8 -34.68 -53.38 -14.63
CA PHE A 8 -35.51 -53.66 -13.45
C PHE A 8 -36.61 -52.62 -13.33
N LEU A 9 -37.76 -53.05 -13.63
CA LEU A 9 -39.07 -52.40 -13.40
C LEU A 9 -39.45 -52.67 -11.93
N PHE A 10 -39.69 -51.64 -11.14
CA PHE A 10 -40.42 -51.78 -9.86
C PHE A 10 -41.53 -50.74 -9.82
N VAL A 11 -42.74 -51.26 -9.86
CA VAL A 11 -44.02 -50.61 -9.67
C VAL A 11 -44.32 -50.60 -8.14
N GLY A 12 -44.82 -49.48 -7.67
CA GLY A 12 -45.73 -49.56 -6.50
C GLY A 12 -45.44 -48.64 -5.37
N LEU A 13 -46.17 -47.69 -5.17
CA LEU A 13 -47.19 -47.47 -4.12
C LEU A 13 -47.30 -45.99 -3.73
N PHE A 14 -48.45 -45.40 -4.04
CA PHE A 14 -48.83 -44.06 -3.57
C PHE A 14 -49.10 -44.10 -2.07
N ALA A 15 -48.36 -43.27 -1.30
CA ALA A 15 -48.78 -42.87 0.02
C ALA A 15 -48.90 -41.35 0.04
N HIS A 16 -50.12 -40.84 0.17
CA HIS A 16 -50.41 -39.44 0.44
C HIS A 16 -50.01 -39.13 1.85
N ALA A 17 -49.11 -38.21 2.03
CA ALA A 17 -48.81 -37.60 3.31
C ALA A 17 -48.87 -36.05 3.18
N ALA A 18 -49.54 -35.46 4.15
CA ALA A 18 -49.99 -34.11 4.30
C ALA A 18 -48.99 -33.02 3.92
N VAL A 19 -49.50 -32.00 3.23
CA VAL A 19 -48.88 -30.72 2.98
C VAL A 19 -48.72 -29.96 4.32
N GLY A 20 -47.52 -30.02 4.90
CA GLY A 20 -47.06 -29.03 5.87
C GLY A 20 -46.47 -27.89 5.06
N ALA A 21 -47.10 -26.72 5.12
CA ALA A 21 -46.54 -25.49 4.57
C ALA A 21 -45.28 -25.12 5.37
N THR A 22 -44.14 -25.51 4.86
CA THR A 22 -42.84 -24.99 5.36
C THR A 22 -42.69 -23.58 4.80
N GLU A 23 -42.83 -22.55 5.64
CA GLU A 23 -42.43 -21.21 5.31
C GLU A 23 -40.99 -21.23 4.80
N ALA A 24 -40.81 -20.82 3.55
CA ALA A 24 -39.50 -20.60 2.98
C ALA A 24 -38.77 -19.55 3.84
N PRO A 25 -37.49 -19.75 4.19
CA PRO A 25 -36.71 -18.71 4.86
C PRO A 25 -36.67 -17.50 3.91
N THR A 26 -37.22 -16.37 4.39
CA THR A 26 -37.10 -15.09 3.74
C THR A 26 -35.62 -14.74 3.73
N ASP A 27 -34.95 -14.98 2.61
CA ASP A 27 -33.62 -14.45 2.35
C ASP A 27 -33.69 -12.93 2.52
N LYS A 28 -33.25 -12.45 3.68
CA LYS A 28 -32.92 -11.03 3.85
C LYS A 28 -31.94 -10.69 2.72
N PRO A 29 -32.17 -9.63 1.94
CA PRO A 29 -31.21 -9.20 0.94
C PRO A 29 -29.90 -8.93 1.68
N THR A 30 -28.92 -9.82 1.49
CA THR A 30 -27.57 -9.65 2.02
C THR A 30 -26.97 -8.49 1.24
N THR A 31 -26.98 -7.31 1.81
CA THR A 31 -26.24 -6.17 1.26
C THR A 31 -24.82 -6.65 1.00
N PRO A 32 -24.27 -6.49 -0.21
CA PRO A 32 -22.89 -6.86 -0.49
C PRO A 32 -21.99 -6.24 0.60
N PRO A 33 -21.06 -6.98 1.17
CA PRO A 33 -20.18 -6.42 2.21
C PRO A 33 -19.56 -5.14 1.65
N ALA A 34 -19.64 -4.06 2.42
CA ALA A 34 -19.07 -2.77 2.03
C ALA A 34 -17.63 -2.99 1.58
N ALA A 35 -17.27 -2.44 0.41
CA ALA A 35 -15.94 -2.64 -0.15
C ALA A 35 -14.89 -2.19 0.87
N ARG A 36 -14.08 -3.13 1.36
CA ARG A 36 -13.03 -2.85 2.35
C ARG A 36 -11.92 -2.01 1.72
N VAL A 37 -11.31 -1.14 2.51
CA VAL A 37 -10.21 -0.27 2.10
C VAL A 37 -8.97 -0.55 2.94
N GLY A 38 -7.82 -0.70 2.29
CA GLY A 38 -6.53 -0.77 2.96
C GLY A 38 -6.08 0.64 3.35
N ILE A 39 -5.87 0.88 4.65
CA ILE A 39 -5.31 2.14 5.14
C ILE A 39 -3.83 1.97 5.44
N TYR A 40 -3.02 2.97 5.07
CA TYR A 40 -1.58 2.93 5.31
C TYR A 40 -1.02 4.27 5.77
N ASP A 41 0.03 4.22 6.57
CA ASP A 41 0.84 5.40 6.92
C ASP A 41 1.76 5.75 5.76
N SER A 42 1.44 6.80 5.01
CA SER A 42 2.25 7.22 3.85
C SER A 42 3.69 7.58 4.23
N ARG A 43 3.93 8.09 5.43
CA ARG A 43 5.28 8.44 5.91
C ARG A 43 6.16 7.20 6.09
N VAL A 44 5.58 6.15 6.65
CA VAL A 44 6.25 4.86 6.88
C VAL A 44 6.59 4.19 5.54
N VAL A 45 5.65 4.25 4.57
CA VAL A 45 5.88 3.76 3.20
C VAL A 45 6.94 4.59 2.48
N ALA A 46 6.90 5.94 2.60
CA ALA A 46 7.92 6.83 2.05
C ALA A 46 9.30 6.53 2.62
N TYR A 47 9.42 6.39 3.95
CA TYR A 47 10.68 6.00 4.58
C TYR A 47 11.20 4.68 4.00
N ALA A 48 10.35 3.66 3.90
CA ALA A 48 10.73 2.38 3.34
C ALA A 48 11.21 2.49 1.88
N TYR A 49 10.55 3.29 1.07
CA TYR A 49 10.96 3.58 -0.30
C TYR A 49 12.35 4.20 -0.36
N PHE A 50 12.60 5.32 0.34
CA PHE A 50 13.89 6.02 0.29
C PHE A 50 15.05 5.19 0.84
N TRP A 51 14.79 4.28 1.79
CA TRP A 51 15.80 3.38 2.35
C TRP A 51 15.88 2.02 1.65
N SER A 52 15.09 1.77 0.62
CA SER A 52 15.20 0.55 -0.19
C SER A 52 16.54 0.47 -0.90
N ALA A 53 17.01 -0.75 -1.17
CA ALA A 53 18.30 -0.98 -1.81
C ALA A 53 18.47 -0.25 -3.16
N PRO A 54 17.47 -0.21 -4.07
CA PRO A 54 17.59 0.56 -5.32
C PRO A 54 17.79 2.06 -5.08
N GLN A 55 17.06 2.65 -4.12
CA GLN A 55 17.14 4.07 -3.80
C GLN A 55 18.49 4.44 -3.16
N GLN A 56 19.02 3.57 -2.31
CA GLN A 56 20.34 3.74 -1.70
C GLN A 56 21.46 3.59 -2.73
N GLN A 57 21.31 2.66 -3.66
CA GLN A 57 22.28 2.48 -4.76
C GLN A 57 22.30 3.70 -5.68
N MET A 58 21.15 4.19 -6.11
CA MET A 58 21.04 5.41 -6.92
C MET A 58 21.69 6.61 -6.22
N ALA A 59 21.44 6.79 -4.92
CA ALA A 59 22.05 7.88 -4.15
C ALA A 59 23.61 7.77 -4.14
N LYS A 60 24.15 6.56 -3.94
CA LYS A 60 25.61 6.32 -3.99
C LYS A 60 26.19 6.64 -5.37
N GLU A 61 25.53 6.24 -6.44
CA GLU A 61 25.96 6.51 -7.80
C GLU A 61 25.96 8.00 -8.10
N ARG A 62 24.94 8.75 -7.69
CA ARG A 62 24.89 10.21 -7.82
C ARG A 62 25.99 10.91 -7.04
N MET A 63 26.24 10.47 -5.81
CA MET A 63 27.35 11.01 -5.00
C MET A 63 28.71 10.73 -5.65
N ALA A 64 28.94 9.55 -6.20
CA ALA A 64 30.15 9.20 -6.93
C ALA A 64 30.32 10.07 -8.19
N ALA A 65 29.26 10.25 -8.98
CA ALA A 65 29.25 11.10 -10.15
C ALA A 65 29.56 12.57 -9.80
N ALA A 66 28.96 13.10 -8.74
CA ALA A 66 29.24 14.44 -8.25
C ALA A 66 30.73 14.60 -7.86
N LYS A 67 31.31 13.61 -7.18
CA LYS A 67 32.74 13.60 -6.80
C LYS A 67 33.63 13.63 -8.05
N THR A 68 33.31 12.82 -9.07
CA THR A 68 34.04 12.76 -10.34
C THR A 68 33.95 14.09 -11.09
N ALA A 69 32.75 14.67 -11.25
CA ALA A 69 32.55 15.95 -11.90
C ALA A 69 33.34 17.08 -11.21
N LYS A 70 33.31 17.11 -9.87
CA LYS A 70 34.10 18.08 -9.09
C LYS A 70 35.60 17.91 -9.30
N ALA A 71 36.11 16.70 -9.33
CA ALA A 71 37.54 16.42 -9.56
C ALA A 71 37.98 16.79 -10.99
N ALA A 72 37.09 16.65 -11.98
CA ALA A 72 37.34 17.03 -13.37
C ALA A 72 37.16 18.54 -13.64
N GLY A 73 36.75 19.33 -12.65
CA GLY A 73 36.44 20.76 -12.83
C GLY A 73 35.12 21.03 -13.56
N ASP A 74 34.32 20.01 -13.81
CA ASP A 74 33.00 20.15 -14.46
C ASP A 74 31.95 20.66 -13.45
N GLN A 75 31.97 21.99 -13.28
CA GLN A 75 31.09 22.68 -12.34
C GLN A 75 29.62 22.59 -12.74
N ALA A 76 29.29 22.50 -14.03
CA ALA A 76 27.92 22.41 -14.50
C ALA A 76 27.29 21.09 -14.09
N THR A 77 27.94 19.96 -14.37
CA THR A 77 27.49 18.63 -13.96
C THR A 77 27.44 18.49 -12.44
N TYR A 78 28.47 19.00 -11.73
CA TYR A 78 28.47 18.98 -10.26
C TYR A 78 27.27 19.73 -9.69
N ALA A 79 26.98 20.95 -10.16
CA ALA A 79 25.87 21.76 -9.68
C ALA A 79 24.51 21.10 -9.99
N ALA A 80 24.35 20.52 -11.17
CA ALA A 80 23.12 19.80 -11.53
C ALA A 80 22.85 18.62 -10.60
N ILE A 81 23.87 17.78 -10.33
CA ILE A 81 23.72 16.64 -9.41
C ILE A 81 23.46 17.12 -7.98
N ALA A 82 24.14 18.16 -7.51
CA ALA A 82 23.92 18.72 -6.20
C ALA A 82 22.48 19.22 -6.02
N GLN A 83 21.93 19.89 -7.03
CA GLN A 83 20.54 20.34 -7.02
C GLN A 83 19.56 19.17 -7.01
N GLU A 84 19.77 18.15 -7.86
CA GLU A 84 18.96 16.93 -7.89
C GLU A 84 18.92 16.26 -6.50
N MET A 85 20.08 16.11 -5.86
CA MET A 85 20.19 15.49 -4.53
C MET A 85 19.51 16.31 -3.44
N LYS A 86 19.59 17.64 -3.53
CA LYS A 86 18.89 18.56 -2.61
C LYS A 86 17.38 18.44 -2.75
N GLU A 87 16.87 18.40 -3.98
CA GLU A 87 15.43 18.24 -4.26
C GLU A 87 14.92 16.88 -3.76
N ARG A 88 15.72 15.82 -3.97
CA ARG A 88 15.41 14.49 -3.44
C ARG A 88 15.35 14.46 -1.92
N GLN A 89 16.30 15.13 -1.24
CA GLN A 89 16.31 15.24 0.22
C GLN A 89 15.07 16.00 0.70
N SER A 90 14.78 17.17 0.14
CA SER A 90 13.59 17.96 0.47
C SER A 90 12.30 17.12 0.31
N ARG A 91 12.15 16.42 -0.81
CA ARG A 91 11.01 15.54 -1.04
C ARG A 91 10.91 14.43 0.01
N SER A 92 12.04 13.77 0.34
CA SER A 92 12.05 12.73 1.38
C SER A 92 11.66 13.28 2.75
N HIS A 93 12.12 14.47 3.11
CA HIS A 93 11.74 15.12 4.37
C HIS A 93 10.23 15.38 4.43
N LEU A 94 9.67 15.99 3.38
CA LEU A 94 8.24 16.30 3.34
C LEU A 94 7.37 15.04 3.38
N GLN A 95 7.78 13.95 2.74
CA GLN A 95 7.04 12.70 2.71
C GLN A 95 7.17 11.90 4.01
N VAL A 96 8.34 11.93 4.67
CA VAL A 96 8.60 11.17 5.89
C VAL A 96 8.13 11.89 7.14
N PHE A 97 8.28 13.21 7.21
CA PHE A 97 7.94 13.99 8.41
C PHE A 97 6.55 14.64 8.35
N SER A 98 5.93 14.70 7.17
CA SER A 98 4.58 15.25 7.00
C SER A 98 3.70 14.34 6.14
N THR A 99 2.60 14.89 5.64
CA THR A 99 1.60 14.15 4.85
C THR A 99 1.70 14.44 3.35
N ALA A 100 2.89 14.79 2.85
CA ALA A 100 3.10 15.00 1.41
C ALA A 100 2.77 13.72 0.61
N PRO A 101 2.24 13.86 -0.63
CA PRO A 101 1.95 12.72 -1.51
C PRO A 101 3.17 11.84 -1.78
N ILE A 102 2.97 10.52 -1.87
CA ILE A 102 4.03 9.52 -2.07
C ILE A 102 3.87 8.76 -3.38
N ASP A 103 3.42 9.43 -4.44
CA ASP A 103 3.06 8.81 -5.72
C ASP A 103 4.21 7.99 -6.31
N GLU A 104 5.47 8.45 -6.18
CA GLU A 104 6.65 7.72 -6.65
C GLU A 104 6.88 6.39 -5.91
N ALA A 105 6.64 6.36 -4.60
CA ALA A 105 6.74 5.14 -3.82
C ALA A 105 5.64 4.15 -4.18
N MET A 106 4.42 4.64 -4.37
CA MET A 106 3.28 3.82 -4.81
C MET A 106 3.45 3.33 -6.25
N ALA A 107 4.03 4.14 -7.14
CA ALA A 107 4.32 3.73 -8.52
C ALA A 107 5.28 2.54 -8.60
N VAL A 108 6.27 2.45 -7.70
CA VAL A 108 7.17 1.27 -7.61
C VAL A 108 6.41 0.01 -7.22
N LEU A 109 5.31 0.14 -6.48
CA LEU A 109 4.47 -0.98 -6.05
C LEU A 109 3.37 -1.36 -7.05
N ASN A 110 3.18 -0.59 -8.13
CA ASN A 110 2.03 -0.70 -9.04
C ASN A 110 1.71 -2.14 -9.46
N ASP A 111 2.73 -2.88 -9.91
CA ASP A 111 2.57 -4.27 -10.37
C ASP A 111 2.23 -5.25 -9.24
N ARG A 112 2.48 -4.85 -8.00
CA ARG A 112 2.23 -5.65 -6.79
C ARG A 112 0.90 -5.32 -6.12
N LEU A 113 0.40 -4.09 -6.31
CA LEU A 113 -0.82 -3.62 -5.63
C LEU A 113 -2.02 -4.56 -5.80
N PRO A 114 -2.33 -5.14 -6.98
CA PRO A 114 -3.45 -6.07 -7.12
C PRO A 114 -3.31 -7.32 -6.23
N GLN A 115 -2.11 -7.89 -6.14
CA GLN A 115 -1.83 -9.04 -5.30
C GLN A 115 -1.92 -8.68 -3.81
N LEU A 116 -1.37 -7.53 -3.40
CA LEU A 116 -1.42 -7.05 -2.02
C LEU A 116 -2.86 -6.72 -1.60
N ALA A 117 -3.66 -6.15 -2.51
CA ALA A 117 -5.08 -5.91 -2.28
C ALA A 117 -5.85 -7.21 -2.03
N ALA A 118 -5.62 -8.23 -2.87
CA ALA A 118 -6.23 -9.55 -2.69
C ALA A 118 -5.80 -10.20 -1.37
N GLN A 119 -4.51 -10.12 -1.01
CA GLN A 119 -3.97 -10.64 0.25
C GLN A 119 -4.60 -9.98 1.47
N ALA A 120 -4.81 -8.67 1.42
CA ALA A 120 -5.45 -7.90 2.50
C ALA A 120 -6.99 -7.99 2.49
N GLY A 121 -7.59 -8.51 1.42
CA GLY A 121 -9.05 -8.52 1.24
C GLY A 121 -9.63 -7.12 1.11
N VAL A 122 -8.95 -6.22 0.38
CA VAL A 122 -9.35 -4.81 0.18
C VAL A 122 -9.45 -4.48 -1.31
N GLY A 123 -10.29 -3.49 -1.64
CA GLY A 123 -10.47 -3.07 -3.03
C GLY A 123 -9.50 -1.98 -3.49
N LYS A 124 -8.93 -1.22 -2.56
CA LYS A 124 -7.96 -0.14 -2.84
C LYS A 124 -7.17 0.24 -1.60
N PHE A 125 -6.16 1.08 -1.80
CA PHE A 125 -5.32 1.63 -0.74
C PHE A 125 -5.56 3.13 -0.58
N VAL A 126 -5.62 3.61 0.67
CA VAL A 126 -5.82 5.04 1.02
C VAL A 126 -4.87 5.39 2.15
N SER A 127 -4.20 6.53 2.05
CA SER A 127 -3.39 7.03 3.16
C SER A 127 -4.27 7.32 4.39
N LYS A 128 -3.82 6.95 5.58
CA LYS A 128 -4.52 7.25 6.83
C LYS A 128 -4.61 8.75 7.14
N TRP A 129 -3.89 9.57 6.36
CA TRP A 129 -3.87 11.02 6.45
C TRP A 129 -4.79 11.71 5.43
N ASP A 130 -5.39 10.95 4.50
CA ASP A 130 -6.40 11.44 3.56
C ASP A 130 -7.79 11.31 4.18
N GLU A 131 -8.12 12.24 5.07
CA GLU A 131 -9.41 12.25 5.77
C GLU A 131 -10.60 12.28 4.81
N ALA A 132 -10.49 13.04 3.71
CA ALA A 132 -11.57 13.18 2.73
C ALA A 132 -11.85 11.84 2.00
N ALA A 133 -10.82 11.08 1.69
CA ALA A 133 -11.00 9.76 1.13
C ALA A 133 -11.51 8.74 2.18
N LEU A 134 -11.02 8.84 3.42
CA LEU A 134 -11.41 7.93 4.51
C LEU A 134 -12.87 8.11 4.97
N GLN A 135 -13.43 9.32 4.89
CA GLN A 135 -14.85 9.57 5.20
C GLN A 135 -15.82 8.74 4.35
N LYS A 136 -15.38 8.23 3.20
CA LYS A 136 -16.18 7.38 2.30
C LYS A 136 -16.29 5.93 2.77
N PHE A 137 -15.55 5.55 3.81
CA PHE A 137 -15.49 4.19 4.32
C PHE A 137 -15.75 4.18 5.83
N PRO A 138 -16.69 3.36 6.32
CA PRO A 138 -16.89 3.17 7.74
C PRO A 138 -15.65 2.53 8.38
N GLU A 139 -15.47 2.70 9.69
CA GLU A 139 -14.26 2.23 10.38
C GLU A 139 -14.04 0.73 10.30
N ASP A 140 -15.11 -0.06 10.37
CA ASP A 140 -15.10 -1.52 10.28
C ASP A 140 -14.73 -2.04 8.88
N ALA A 141 -14.81 -1.19 7.84
CA ALA A 141 -14.36 -1.50 6.49
C ALA A 141 -12.87 -1.17 6.26
N ARG A 142 -12.19 -0.53 7.24
CA ARG A 142 -10.78 -0.12 7.14
C ARG A 142 -9.85 -1.22 7.64
N VAL A 143 -8.83 -1.54 6.85
CA VAL A 143 -7.82 -2.57 7.16
C VAL A 143 -6.45 -1.93 7.17
N GLU A 144 -5.72 -2.03 8.27
CA GLU A 144 -4.34 -1.54 8.34
C GLU A 144 -3.42 -2.40 7.48
N VAL A 145 -2.72 -1.78 6.53
CA VAL A 145 -1.89 -2.47 5.53
C VAL A 145 -0.48 -1.86 5.39
N THR A 146 -0.08 -0.96 6.27
CA THR A 146 1.24 -0.31 6.21
C THR A 146 2.37 -1.33 6.15
N ASP A 147 2.37 -2.32 7.04
CA ASP A 147 3.44 -3.32 7.09
C ASP A 147 3.46 -4.22 5.84
N LEU A 148 2.30 -4.50 5.27
CA LEU A 148 2.19 -5.25 4.02
C LEU A 148 2.86 -4.50 2.85
N LEU A 149 2.65 -3.19 2.73
CA LEU A 149 3.30 -2.37 1.69
C LEU A 149 4.81 -2.21 1.96
N VAL A 150 5.20 -2.01 3.21
CA VAL A 150 6.61 -1.82 3.61
C VAL A 150 7.46 -3.05 3.34
N GLN A 151 6.93 -4.26 3.50
CA GLN A 151 7.65 -5.51 3.24
C GLN A 151 8.18 -5.62 1.81
N GLU A 152 7.51 -5.02 0.84
CA GLU A 152 7.93 -5.02 -0.56
C GLU A 152 9.27 -4.30 -0.78
N PHE A 153 9.63 -3.34 0.07
CA PHE A 153 10.90 -2.60 -0.01
C PHE A 153 12.10 -3.34 0.60
N LYS A 154 11.87 -4.46 1.29
CA LYS A 154 12.91 -5.36 1.84
C LYS A 154 13.98 -4.63 2.66
N LEU A 155 13.54 -3.82 3.62
CA LEU A 155 14.44 -3.03 4.46
C LEU A 155 15.37 -3.91 5.31
N PRO A 156 16.62 -3.48 5.53
CA PRO A 156 17.49 -4.07 6.55
C PRO A 156 16.94 -3.84 7.97
N GLU A 157 17.31 -4.70 8.92
CA GLU A 157 16.79 -4.67 10.29
C GLU A 157 16.98 -3.33 11.03
N PRO A 158 18.12 -2.60 10.90
CA PRO A 158 18.24 -1.30 11.55
C PRO A 158 17.18 -0.30 11.09
N GLN A 159 16.86 -0.27 9.79
CA GLN A 159 15.85 0.62 9.22
C GLN A 159 14.43 0.20 9.64
N LYS A 160 14.15 -1.10 9.77
CA LYS A 160 12.86 -1.58 10.29
C LYS A 160 12.60 -1.10 11.72
N LYS A 161 13.62 -1.10 12.59
CA LYS A 161 13.48 -0.58 13.96
C LYS A 161 13.11 0.90 14.01
N MET A 162 13.62 1.70 13.08
CA MET A 162 13.28 3.13 12.99
C MET A 162 11.81 3.37 12.60
N LEU A 163 11.21 2.47 11.80
CA LEU A 163 9.80 2.58 11.40
C LEU A 163 8.85 2.65 12.60
N GLU A 164 9.15 1.93 13.68
CA GLU A 164 8.32 1.93 14.89
C GLU A 164 8.27 3.31 15.56
N GLY A 165 9.33 4.12 15.41
CA GLY A 165 9.36 5.52 15.83
C GLY A 165 8.40 6.38 15.00
N PHE A 166 8.44 6.24 13.69
CA PHE A 166 7.56 6.99 12.77
C PHE A 166 6.08 6.64 12.96
N LYS A 167 5.74 5.37 13.15
CA LYS A 167 4.36 4.95 13.40
C LYS A 167 3.72 5.65 14.62
N ARG A 168 4.53 5.96 15.64
CA ARG A 168 4.08 6.60 16.89
C ARG A 168 4.09 8.13 16.84
N ALA A 169 4.88 8.72 15.95
CA ALA A 169 5.00 10.16 15.85
C ALA A 169 3.81 10.77 15.08
N THR A 170 3.33 11.92 15.53
CA THR A 170 2.36 12.71 14.76
C THR A 170 3.09 13.41 13.60
N PRO A 171 2.52 13.42 12.38
CA PRO A 171 3.10 14.16 11.27
C PRO A 171 3.07 15.67 11.55
N LEU A 172 4.07 16.37 11.04
CA LEU A 172 4.02 17.82 10.96
C LEU A 172 2.93 18.25 9.96
N PRO A 173 2.22 19.36 10.20
CA PRO A 173 1.44 19.99 9.18
C PRO A 173 2.30 20.28 7.94
N LEU A 174 1.78 20.00 6.74
CA LEU A 174 2.58 20.07 5.51
C LEU A 174 3.21 21.46 5.28
N ASP A 175 2.47 22.53 5.58
CA ASP A 175 3.00 23.91 5.43
C ASP A 175 4.09 24.23 6.44
N GLU A 176 4.02 23.67 7.64
CA GLU A 176 5.10 23.77 8.63
C GLU A 176 6.33 23.00 8.18
N ALA A 177 6.16 21.77 7.72
CA ALA A 177 7.24 20.96 7.19
C ALA A 177 7.96 21.67 6.03
N ARG A 178 7.21 22.28 5.10
CA ARG A 178 7.79 23.07 3.99
C ARG A 178 8.62 24.26 4.49
N ARG A 179 8.14 24.98 5.51
CA ARG A 179 8.88 26.09 6.11
C ARG A 179 10.17 25.64 6.77
N LEU A 180 10.11 24.53 7.50
CA LEU A 180 11.30 23.96 8.18
C LEU A 180 12.31 23.43 7.17
N ASP A 181 11.86 22.73 6.14
CA ASP A 181 12.73 22.22 5.07
C ASP A 181 13.42 23.36 4.31
N ALA A 182 12.69 24.40 3.92
CA ALA A 182 13.26 25.58 3.28
C ALA A 182 14.29 26.32 4.16
N ALA A 183 14.15 26.24 5.48
CA ALA A 183 15.08 26.80 6.45
C ALA A 183 16.25 25.85 6.80
N GLY A 184 16.31 24.64 6.22
CA GLY A 184 17.31 23.60 6.54
C GLY A 184 17.21 23.08 7.98
N LYS A 185 16.00 23.02 8.54
CA LYS A 185 15.72 22.63 9.93
C LYS A 185 14.92 21.32 10.06
N LEU A 186 14.69 20.62 8.94
CA LEU A 186 14.01 19.34 8.90
C LEU A 186 15.01 18.20 8.75
#